data_2077747ada6f40391a08d278f6380ab9
#
_entry.id   2077747ada6f40391a08d278f6380ab9
#
_cell.length_a   1.000
_cell.length_b   1.000
_cell.length_c   1.000
_cell.angle_alpha   90.00
_cell.angle_beta   90.00
_cell.angle_gamma   90.00
#
_symmetry.space_group_name_H-M   'P 1'
#
loop_
_entity.id
_entity.type
_entity.pdbx_description
1 polymer ?
#
loop_
_entity_poly.entity_id
_entity_poly.type
_entity_poly.pdbx_seq_one_letter_code
_entity_poly.pdbx_strand_id
1 'polypeptide(L)'
;RQSPVRLTRCKTIDLEVPANAEIVIEGYVDQSDLRREGPFGDHTGFYSLAGLFPVFHVTAVTHRKDPIYQTTIVGKPPQEDCFLGKATERIFMPMVQMLVPEIVDMNLPWEGVFHNCVIVAIDKRFPGHAKKVMSALWGLGQLMFTKFAVIVDKEVNVHDLSEVALHVFGNTDPRR
;
A
#
# COMPACT_ATOMS: atom_id res chain seq x y z
N ARG A 1 1.23 9.48 -16.90
CA ARG A 1 2.07 9.14 -18.07
C ARG A 1 1.60 9.95 -19.29
N GLN A 2 2.53 10.56 -20.00
CA GLN A 2 2.20 11.43 -21.15
C GLN A 2 2.17 10.69 -22.49
N SER A 3 2.41 9.39 -22.51
CA SER A 3 2.39 8.56 -23.73
C SER A 3 1.57 7.29 -23.55
N PRO A 4 0.91 6.77 -24.61
CA PRO A 4 0.20 5.50 -24.56
C PRO A 4 1.13 4.35 -24.17
N VAL A 5 0.57 3.36 -23.50
CA VAL A 5 1.24 2.08 -23.27
C VAL A 5 0.99 1.20 -24.51
N ARG A 6 2.05 0.85 -25.22
CA ARG A 6 1.96 -0.14 -26.30
C ARG A 6 1.86 -1.52 -25.69
N LEU A 7 0.94 -2.34 -26.20
CA LEU A 7 0.76 -3.72 -25.76
C LEU A 7 1.30 -4.68 -26.84
N THR A 8 1.66 -5.87 -26.41
CA THR A 8 2.03 -7.00 -27.26
C THR A 8 1.46 -8.29 -26.69
N ARG A 9 1.15 -9.25 -27.53
CA ARG A 9 0.62 -10.55 -27.11
C ARG A 9 1.70 -11.38 -26.41
N CYS A 10 1.29 -12.09 -25.39
CA CYS A 10 2.06 -13.16 -24.76
C CYS A 10 2.37 -14.29 -25.76
N LYS A 11 3.33 -15.15 -25.41
CA LYS A 11 3.77 -16.25 -26.27
C LYS A 11 2.95 -17.52 -26.07
N THR A 12 2.51 -17.78 -24.84
CA THR A 12 1.90 -19.06 -24.45
C THR A 12 0.48 -18.92 -23.90
N ILE A 13 0.06 -17.70 -23.58
CA ILE A 13 -1.29 -17.42 -23.04
C ILE A 13 -1.95 -16.29 -23.85
N ASP A 14 -3.28 -16.29 -23.93
CA ASP A 14 -4.03 -15.29 -24.70
C ASP A 14 -4.26 -14.00 -23.85
N LEU A 15 -3.15 -13.35 -23.50
CA LEU A 15 -3.15 -12.08 -22.81
C LEU A 15 -2.19 -11.09 -23.50
N GLU A 16 -2.36 -9.81 -23.21
CA GLU A 16 -1.47 -8.75 -23.65
C GLU A 16 -0.71 -8.13 -22.49
N VAL A 17 0.55 -7.79 -22.74
CA VAL A 17 1.45 -7.17 -21.76
C VAL A 17 2.09 -5.93 -22.34
N PRO A 18 2.62 -5.00 -21.51
CA PRO A 18 3.37 -3.86 -22.01
C PRO A 18 4.56 -4.30 -22.89
N ALA A 19 4.59 -3.81 -24.13
CA ALA A 19 5.60 -4.19 -25.10
C ALA A 19 7.04 -3.78 -24.72
N ASN A 20 7.18 -2.87 -23.74
CA ASN A 20 8.46 -2.41 -23.20
C ASN A 20 8.75 -2.95 -21.79
N ALA A 21 8.07 -4.01 -21.37
CA ALA A 21 8.40 -4.69 -20.13
C ALA A 21 9.84 -5.21 -20.16
N GLU A 22 10.52 -5.13 -19.03
CA GLU A 22 11.89 -5.63 -18.90
C GLU A 22 11.91 -7.17 -18.93
N ILE A 23 11.01 -7.79 -18.16
CA ILE A 23 10.83 -9.23 -18.05
C ILE A 23 9.33 -9.52 -18.03
N VAL A 24 8.91 -10.58 -18.74
CA VAL A 24 7.55 -11.12 -18.71
C VAL A 24 7.63 -12.59 -18.35
N ILE A 25 6.91 -13.00 -17.34
CA ILE A 25 6.74 -14.40 -16.93
C ILE A 25 5.30 -14.78 -17.23
N GLU A 26 5.13 -15.77 -18.09
CA GLU A 26 3.82 -16.28 -18.52
C GLU A 26 3.54 -17.62 -17.86
N GLY A 27 2.29 -17.88 -17.54
CA GLY A 27 1.91 -19.13 -16.92
C GLY A 27 0.46 -19.16 -16.45
N TYR A 28 0.15 -20.15 -15.64
CA TYR A 28 -1.17 -20.33 -15.05
C TYR A 28 -1.07 -20.76 -13.58
N VAL A 29 -2.13 -20.53 -12.84
CA VAL A 29 -2.28 -20.99 -11.46
C VAL A 29 -3.34 -22.09 -11.44
N ASP A 30 -2.96 -23.27 -10.92
CA ASP A 30 -3.91 -24.32 -10.58
C ASP A 30 -4.19 -24.22 -9.06
N GLN A 31 -5.42 -23.87 -8.72
CA GLN A 31 -5.83 -23.72 -7.31
C GLN A 31 -5.86 -25.06 -6.56
N SER A 32 -5.82 -26.19 -7.26
CA SER A 32 -5.75 -27.52 -6.67
C SER A 32 -4.30 -27.97 -6.39
N ASP A 33 -3.30 -27.43 -7.11
CA ASP A 33 -1.88 -27.70 -6.83
C ASP A 33 -1.36 -26.74 -5.75
N LEU A 34 -1.48 -27.18 -4.50
CA LEU A 34 -1.02 -26.43 -3.34
C LEU A 34 0.32 -26.97 -2.86
N ARG A 35 1.29 -26.08 -2.67
CA ARG A 35 2.59 -26.41 -2.10
C ARG A 35 2.91 -25.56 -0.89
N ARG A 36 3.74 -26.11 -0.02
CA ARG A 36 4.18 -25.41 1.18
C ARG A 36 5.13 -24.28 0.79
N GLU A 37 4.80 -23.07 1.22
CA GLU A 37 5.61 -21.87 1.08
C GLU A 37 5.91 -21.27 2.46
N GLY A 38 7.09 -20.65 2.59
CA GLY A 38 7.55 -20.03 3.82
C GLY A 38 8.20 -20.98 4.81
N PRO A 39 8.60 -20.48 5.98
CA PRO A 39 8.53 -19.06 6.37
C PRO A 39 9.54 -18.21 5.58
N PHE A 40 9.20 -16.95 5.32
CA PHE A 40 10.10 -15.98 4.69
C PHE A 40 10.06 -14.63 5.40
N GLY A 41 11.14 -13.84 5.25
CA GLY A 41 11.23 -12.50 5.84
C GLY A 41 10.28 -11.53 5.13
N ASP A 42 9.49 -10.78 5.93
CA ASP A 42 8.43 -9.90 5.44
C ASP A 42 8.75 -8.44 5.77
N HIS A 43 8.06 -7.52 5.11
CA HIS A 43 8.17 -6.06 5.30
C HIS A 43 7.80 -5.58 6.72
N THR A 44 7.12 -6.41 7.50
CA THR A 44 6.84 -6.16 8.91
C THR A 44 8.07 -6.27 9.81
N GLY A 45 9.17 -6.86 9.33
CA GLY A 45 10.34 -7.21 10.10
C GLY A 45 10.26 -8.55 10.81
N PHE A 46 9.21 -9.32 10.56
CA PHE A 46 9.00 -10.66 11.09
C PHE A 46 8.92 -11.69 9.97
N TYR A 47 9.13 -12.96 10.31
CA TYR A 47 8.92 -14.04 9.36
C TYR A 47 7.44 -14.38 9.22
N SER A 48 6.99 -14.59 7.98
CA SER A 48 5.66 -15.12 7.69
C SER A 48 5.54 -16.56 8.18
N LEU A 49 4.32 -17.00 8.47
CA LEU A 49 4.06 -18.41 8.75
C LEU A 49 4.12 -19.23 7.46
N ALA A 50 4.64 -20.45 7.56
CA ALA A 50 4.56 -21.40 6.46
C ALA A 50 3.11 -21.85 6.25
N GLY A 51 2.67 -21.90 4.99
CA GLY A 51 1.32 -22.30 4.60
C GLY A 51 1.28 -23.04 3.28
N LEU A 52 0.10 -23.49 2.89
CA LEU A 52 -0.16 -24.06 1.58
C LEU A 52 -0.68 -22.95 0.64
N PHE A 53 0.00 -22.77 -0.48
CA PHE A 53 -0.33 -21.75 -1.47
C PHE A 53 -0.39 -22.36 -2.87
N PRO A 54 -1.27 -21.84 -3.76
CA PRO A 54 -1.32 -22.27 -5.15
C PRO A 54 -0.01 -22.02 -5.88
N VAL A 55 0.36 -22.96 -6.74
CA VAL A 55 1.59 -22.87 -7.55
C VAL A 55 1.31 -22.13 -8.85
N PHE A 56 2.20 -21.19 -9.19
CA PHE A 56 2.25 -20.59 -10.52
C PHE A 56 3.14 -21.42 -11.43
N HIS A 57 2.53 -22.03 -12.45
CA HIS A 57 3.22 -22.87 -13.45
C HIS A 57 3.71 -21.99 -14.59
N VAL A 58 5.02 -21.78 -14.66
CA VAL A 58 5.65 -20.96 -15.69
C VAL A 58 5.66 -21.72 -17.02
N THR A 59 5.12 -21.11 -18.09
CA THR A 59 5.12 -21.65 -19.46
C THR A 59 6.10 -20.93 -20.36
N ALA A 60 6.39 -19.65 -20.12
CA ALA A 60 7.41 -18.90 -20.83
C ALA A 60 8.00 -17.80 -19.97
N VAL A 61 9.27 -17.47 -20.22
CA VAL A 61 9.92 -16.28 -19.73
C VAL A 61 10.51 -15.54 -20.92
N THR A 62 10.09 -14.28 -21.10
CA THR A 62 10.63 -13.41 -22.14
C THR A 62 11.20 -12.15 -21.52
N HIS A 63 12.23 -11.58 -22.13
CA HIS A 63 12.89 -10.39 -21.61
C HIS A 63 13.47 -9.53 -22.74
N ARG A 64 13.78 -8.30 -22.44
CA ARG A 64 14.53 -7.41 -23.34
C ARG A 64 15.95 -7.96 -23.55
N LYS A 65 16.64 -7.46 -24.58
CA LYS A 65 18.01 -7.88 -24.86
C LYS A 65 18.93 -7.67 -23.67
N ASP A 66 18.83 -6.54 -23.00
CA ASP A 66 19.60 -6.20 -21.81
C ASP A 66 18.59 -5.77 -20.71
N PRO A 67 17.95 -6.70 -20.01
CA PRO A 67 16.88 -6.40 -19.08
C PRO A 67 17.42 -5.85 -17.76
N ILE A 68 16.70 -4.89 -17.19
CA ILE A 68 16.93 -4.42 -15.82
C ILE A 68 16.02 -5.22 -14.89
N TYR A 69 16.59 -5.98 -13.99
CA TYR A 69 15.83 -6.66 -12.94
C TYR A 69 15.72 -5.76 -11.71
N GLN A 70 14.50 -5.24 -11.50
CA GLN A 70 14.21 -4.43 -10.32
C GLN A 70 13.98 -5.31 -9.11
N THR A 71 14.65 -5.00 -8.02
CA THR A 71 14.48 -5.68 -6.73
C THR A 71 14.31 -4.67 -5.62
N THR A 72 13.73 -5.11 -4.51
CA THR A 72 13.66 -4.36 -3.26
C THR A 72 14.24 -5.18 -2.13
N ILE A 73 14.87 -4.52 -1.17
CA ILE A 73 15.26 -5.17 0.09
C ILE A 73 14.09 -5.05 1.04
N VAL A 74 13.54 -6.20 1.43
CA VAL A 74 12.37 -6.30 2.31
C VAL A 74 12.81 -6.64 3.72
N GLY A 75 12.22 -5.99 4.71
CA GLY A 75 12.54 -6.24 6.11
C GLY A 75 11.95 -5.19 7.05
N LYS A 76 12.45 -5.19 8.28
CA LYS A 76 12.03 -4.22 9.30
C LYS A 76 12.19 -2.78 8.79
N PRO A 77 11.14 -1.95 8.89
CA PRO A 77 11.22 -0.54 8.52
C PRO A 77 12.36 0.23 9.21
N PRO A 78 12.98 1.23 8.55
CA PRO A 78 12.71 1.63 7.17
C PRO A 78 13.50 0.79 6.15
N GLN A 79 12.81 0.29 5.12
CA GLN A 79 13.37 -0.38 3.94
C GLN A 79 12.69 0.17 2.70
N GLU A 80 13.03 -0.32 1.48
CA GLU A 80 12.52 0.22 0.22
C GLU A 80 10.99 0.22 0.15
N ASP A 81 10.31 -0.74 0.77
CA ASP A 81 8.84 -0.81 0.81
C ASP A 81 8.20 0.42 1.46
N CYS A 82 8.89 1.05 2.42
CA CYS A 82 8.42 2.28 3.05
C CYS A 82 8.37 3.44 2.04
N PHE A 83 9.34 3.52 1.15
CA PHE A 83 9.39 4.54 0.09
C PHE A 83 8.37 4.26 -1.02
N LEU A 84 8.17 2.98 -1.36
CA LEU A 84 7.09 2.57 -2.28
C LEU A 84 5.72 2.90 -1.69
N GLY A 85 5.51 2.61 -0.41
CA GLY A 85 4.30 2.97 0.33
C GLY A 85 4.06 4.48 0.33
N LYS A 86 5.10 5.28 0.56
CA LYS A 86 5.02 6.75 0.53
C LYS A 86 4.68 7.27 -0.88
N ALA A 87 5.28 6.71 -1.92
CA ALA A 87 4.95 7.07 -3.30
C ALA A 87 3.49 6.74 -3.62
N THR A 88 3.02 5.56 -3.23
CA THR A 88 1.62 5.12 -3.39
C THR A 88 0.66 6.07 -2.66
N GLU A 89 0.94 6.42 -1.41
CA GLU A 89 0.17 7.39 -0.63
C GLU A 89 -0.01 8.70 -1.40
N ARG A 90 1.09 9.28 -1.91
CA ARG A 90 1.03 10.56 -2.64
C ARG A 90 0.30 10.46 -3.99
N ILE A 91 0.49 9.36 -4.72
CA ILE A 91 -0.17 9.13 -6.02
C ILE A 91 -1.69 9.00 -5.86
N PHE A 92 -2.14 8.28 -4.83
CA PHE A 92 -3.56 7.99 -4.62
C PHE A 92 -4.29 9.01 -3.74
N MET A 93 -3.57 9.89 -3.03
CA MET A 93 -4.19 10.91 -2.19
C MET A 93 -5.26 11.75 -2.89
N PRO A 94 -5.06 12.25 -4.14
CA PRO A 94 -6.11 13.00 -4.84
C PRO A 94 -7.40 12.19 -5.05
N MET A 95 -7.30 10.87 -5.25
CA MET A 95 -8.47 10.00 -5.38
C MET A 95 -9.20 9.85 -4.04
N VAL A 96 -8.47 9.71 -2.94
CA VAL A 96 -9.06 9.69 -1.59
C VAL A 96 -9.76 11.01 -1.31
N GLN A 97 -9.17 12.15 -1.65
CA GLN A 97 -9.77 13.47 -1.48
C GLN A 97 -11.04 13.68 -2.33
N MET A 98 -11.14 13.05 -3.50
CA MET A 98 -12.38 13.07 -4.30
C MET A 98 -13.55 12.39 -3.56
N LEU A 99 -13.28 11.37 -2.75
CA LEU A 99 -14.30 10.62 -2.01
C LEU A 99 -14.52 11.19 -0.60
N VAL A 100 -13.49 11.76 0.01
CA VAL A 100 -13.49 12.36 1.36
C VAL A 100 -12.85 13.74 1.29
N PRO A 101 -13.57 14.75 0.77
CA PRO A 101 -13.01 16.06 0.42
C PRO A 101 -12.55 16.89 1.61
N GLU A 102 -12.94 16.55 2.83
CA GLU A 102 -12.44 17.16 4.04
C GLU A 102 -11.00 16.81 4.40
N ILE A 103 -10.41 15.80 3.78
CA ILE A 103 -9.01 15.42 3.99
C ILE A 103 -8.10 16.48 3.35
N VAL A 104 -7.24 17.07 4.17
CA VAL A 104 -6.24 18.05 3.75
C VAL A 104 -4.92 17.35 3.40
N ASP A 105 -4.49 16.46 4.29
CA ASP A 105 -3.28 15.64 4.09
C ASP A 105 -3.38 14.32 4.82
N MET A 106 -2.54 13.36 4.44
CA MET A 106 -2.45 12.06 5.11
C MET A 106 -1.01 11.55 5.14
N ASN A 107 -0.73 10.70 6.10
CA ASN A 107 0.55 10.02 6.27
C ASN A 107 0.31 8.56 6.66
N LEU A 108 0.96 7.66 5.95
CA LEU A 108 1.12 6.25 6.32
C LEU A 108 2.53 6.08 6.90
N PRO A 109 2.71 6.21 8.22
CA PRO A 109 4.04 6.27 8.83
C PRO A 109 4.75 4.92 8.79
N TRP A 110 6.08 4.94 8.77
CA TRP A 110 6.92 3.73 8.76
C TRP A 110 6.74 2.89 10.03
N GLU A 111 6.47 3.54 11.14
CA GLU A 111 6.19 2.93 12.43
C GLU A 111 4.89 2.11 12.40
N GLY A 112 3.98 2.47 11.52
CA GLY A 112 2.77 1.71 11.19
C GLY A 112 2.96 0.75 10.01
N VAL A 113 4.21 0.47 9.61
CA VAL A 113 4.53 -0.40 8.46
C VAL A 113 3.81 0.07 7.19
N PHE A 114 3.72 1.40 6.99
CA PHE A 114 3.10 2.12 5.86
C PHE A 114 1.67 1.65 5.43
N HIS A 115 1.00 0.83 6.23
CA HIS A 115 -0.40 0.43 5.97
C HIS A 115 -1.21 0.07 7.23
N ASN A 116 -0.57 -0.20 8.38
CA ASN A 116 -1.29 -0.53 9.60
C ASN A 116 -1.78 0.71 10.37
N CYS A 117 -1.17 1.86 10.12
CA CYS A 117 -1.56 3.15 10.72
C CYS A 117 -1.76 4.18 9.62
N VAL A 118 -2.82 4.96 9.73
CA VAL A 118 -3.03 6.17 8.93
C VAL A 118 -3.23 7.36 9.84
N ILE A 119 -2.52 8.45 9.56
CA ILE A 119 -2.68 9.75 10.22
C ILE A 119 -3.25 10.71 9.18
N VAL A 120 -4.35 11.38 9.49
CA VAL A 120 -5.06 12.22 8.53
C VAL A 120 -5.40 13.58 9.15
N ALA A 121 -5.02 14.64 8.46
CA ALA A 121 -5.43 16.00 8.76
C ALA A 121 -6.73 16.33 8.03
N ILE A 122 -7.72 16.86 8.74
CA ILE A 122 -9.02 17.20 8.15
C ILE A 122 -9.42 18.66 8.44
N ASP A 123 -10.15 19.26 7.50
CA ASP A 123 -10.88 20.51 7.74
C ASP A 123 -12.18 20.19 8.51
N LYS A 124 -12.04 20.07 9.83
CA LYS A 124 -13.13 19.68 10.72
C LYS A 124 -14.21 20.77 10.79
N ARG A 125 -15.47 20.40 10.61
CA ARG A 125 -16.60 21.33 10.54
C ARG A 125 -17.69 21.09 11.59
N PHE A 126 -17.77 19.88 12.16
CA PHE A 126 -18.81 19.52 13.13
C PHE A 126 -18.35 18.44 14.11
N PRO A 127 -19.00 18.29 15.27
CA PRO A 127 -18.74 17.17 16.19
C PRO A 127 -19.03 15.83 15.52
N GLY A 128 -18.10 14.86 15.65
CA GLY A 128 -18.21 13.54 15.02
C GLY A 128 -17.63 13.47 13.60
N HIS A 129 -17.14 14.57 13.02
CA HIS A 129 -16.56 14.59 11.69
C HIS A 129 -15.36 13.62 11.55
N ALA A 130 -14.51 13.55 12.58
CA ALA A 130 -13.41 12.58 12.61
C ALA A 130 -13.90 11.12 12.52
N LYS A 131 -15.00 10.77 13.22
CA LYS A 131 -15.59 9.41 13.14
C LYS A 131 -16.14 9.09 11.75
N LYS A 132 -16.75 10.07 11.08
CA LYS A 132 -17.18 9.95 9.68
C LYS A 132 -15.99 9.62 8.77
N VAL A 133 -14.89 10.35 8.92
CA VAL A 133 -13.67 10.14 8.11
C VAL A 133 -13.06 8.78 8.39
N MET A 134 -12.91 8.36 9.65
CA MET A 134 -12.42 7.01 10.00
C MET A 134 -13.23 5.92 9.32
N SER A 135 -14.58 6.00 9.40
CA SER A 135 -15.48 5.01 8.78
C SER A 135 -15.35 5.00 7.26
N ALA A 136 -15.20 6.17 6.64
CA ALA A 136 -14.98 6.28 5.20
C ALA A 136 -13.65 5.62 4.78
N LEU A 137 -12.56 5.90 5.50
CA LEU A 137 -11.24 5.34 5.21
C LEU A 137 -11.23 3.81 5.32
N TRP A 138 -11.83 3.24 6.37
CA TRP A 138 -11.95 1.77 6.52
C TRP A 138 -12.85 1.11 5.46
N GLY A 139 -13.64 1.89 4.74
CA GLY A 139 -14.40 1.42 3.58
C GLY A 139 -13.68 1.58 2.23
N LEU A 140 -12.46 2.13 2.19
CA LEU A 140 -11.77 2.51 0.96
C LEU A 140 -10.60 1.56 0.63
N GLY A 141 -10.81 0.65 -0.32
CA GLY A 141 -9.75 -0.15 -0.92
C GLY A 141 -8.80 -0.77 0.12
N GLN A 142 -7.50 -0.56 -0.02
CA GLN A 142 -6.50 -1.12 0.90
C GLN A 142 -6.48 -0.45 2.28
N LEU A 143 -7.06 0.73 2.44
CA LEU A 143 -7.18 1.37 3.76
C LEU A 143 -8.07 0.57 4.73
N MET A 144 -8.87 -0.38 4.23
CA MET A 144 -9.63 -1.31 5.08
C MET A 144 -8.74 -2.18 5.98
N PHE A 145 -7.47 -2.37 5.64
CA PHE A 145 -6.51 -3.14 6.44
C PHE A 145 -5.84 -2.31 7.53
N THR A 146 -6.07 -0.99 7.56
CA THR A 146 -5.50 -0.10 8.56
C THR A 146 -6.05 -0.42 9.95
N LYS A 147 -5.16 -0.69 10.90
CA LYS A 147 -5.51 -1.04 12.29
C LYS A 147 -5.74 0.19 13.16
N PHE A 148 -5.00 1.27 12.88
CA PHE A 148 -5.05 2.51 13.64
C PHE A 148 -5.32 3.67 12.69
N ALA A 149 -6.33 4.46 13.00
CA ALA A 149 -6.63 5.70 12.32
C ALA A 149 -6.55 6.87 13.31
N VAL A 150 -5.66 7.82 13.05
CA VAL A 150 -5.50 9.03 13.83
C VAL A 150 -5.98 10.21 13.00
N ILE A 151 -7.01 10.90 13.47
CA ILE A 151 -7.55 12.07 12.79
C ILE A 151 -7.19 13.31 13.61
N VAL A 152 -6.54 14.26 12.96
CA VAL A 152 -6.11 15.54 13.55
C VAL A 152 -6.71 16.71 12.78
N ASP A 153 -6.67 17.90 13.38
CA ASP A 153 -7.09 19.13 12.72
C ASP A 153 -6.07 19.54 11.64
N LYS A 154 -6.51 20.30 10.66
CA LYS A 154 -5.75 20.64 9.44
C LYS A 154 -4.44 21.40 9.67
N GLU A 155 -4.30 22.02 10.84
CA GLU A 155 -3.11 22.77 11.25
C GLU A 155 -1.95 21.87 11.69
N VAL A 156 -2.24 20.58 12.00
CA VAL A 156 -1.25 19.63 12.48
C VAL A 156 -0.50 19.01 11.29
N ASN A 157 0.83 19.06 11.34
CA ASN A 157 1.65 18.42 10.35
C ASN A 157 1.67 16.88 10.55
N VAL A 158 0.92 16.14 9.74
CA VAL A 158 0.80 14.68 9.82
C VAL A 158 2.12 13.93 9.57
N HIS A 159 3.13 14.61 9.03
CA HIS A 159 4.46 14.06 8.79
C HIS A 159 5.44 14.27 9.95
N ASP A 160 5.08 15.11 10.93
CA ASP A 160 5.79 15.26 12.20
C ASP A 160 5.11 14.40 13.27
N LEU A 161 5.65 13.20 13.50
CA LEU A 161 5.07 12.28 14.49
C LEU A 161 5.14 12.80 15.92
N SER A 162 6.09 13.66 16.24
CA SER A 162 6.19 14.28 17.56
C SER A 162 5.07 15.28 17.77
N GLU A 163 4.75 16.10 16.78
CA GLU A 163 3.61 17.01 16.80
C GLU A 163 2.30 16.24 16.89
N VAL A 164 2.12 15.21 16.06
CA VAL A 164 0.94 14.33 16.09
C VAL A 164 0.77 13.72 17.49
N ALA A 165 1.83 13.17 18.08
CA ALA A 165 1.79 12.57 19.40
C ALA A 165 1.40 13.57 20.49
N LEU A 166 1.93 14.80 20.42
CA LEU A 166 1.55 15.89 21.34
C LEU A 166 0.04 16.16 21.28
N HIS A 167 -0.52 16.28 20.08
CA HIS A 167 -1.95 16.53 19.91
C HIS A 167 -2.82 15.35 20.35
N VAL A 168 -2.42 14.12 20.03
CA VAL A 168 -3.15 12.90 20.41
C VAL A 168 -3.16 12.74 21.93
N PHE A 169 -2.00 12.77 22.57
CA PHE A 169 -1.91 12.51 24.01
C PHE A 169 -2.47 13.67 24.86
N GLY A 170 -2.36 14.91 24.36
CA GLY A 170 -2.87 16.09 25.06
C GLY A 170 -4.38 16.29 24.94
N ASN A 171 -5.01 15.81 23.86
CA ASN A 171 -6.39 16.18 23.53
C ASN A 171 -7.36 14.99 23.42
N THR A 172 -6.89 13.75 23.58
CA THR A 172 -7.76 12.57 23.47
C THR A 172 -8.22 12.11 24.85
N ASP A 173 -9.53 11.95 25.02
CA ASP A 173 -10.10 11.26 26.18
C ASP A 173 -10.25 9.76 25.82
N PRO A 174 -9.46 8.84 26.43
CA PRO A 174 -9.50 7.42 26.07
C PRO A 174 -10.80 6.70 26.46
N ARG A 175 -11.72 7.41 27.15
CA ARG A 175 -13.03 6.87 27.53
C ARG A 175 -14.14 7.19 26.52
N ARG A 176 -13.81 7.86 25.42
CA ARG A 176 -14.81 8.33 24.42
C ARG A 176 -14.55 7.78 23.04
#